data_9da0bab7d813949c6d659698eef48274
#
_entry.id   9da0bab7d813949c6d659698eef48274
#
_cell.length_a   1.000
_cell.length_b   1.000
_cell.length_c   1.000
_cell.angle_alpha   90.00
_cell.angle_beta   90.00
_cell.angle_gamma   90.00
#
_symmetry.space_group_name_H-M   'P 1'
#
loop_
_entity.id
_entity.type
_entity.pdbx_description
1 polymer ?
#
loop_
_entity_poly.entity_id
_entity_poly.type
_entity_poly.pdbx_seq_one_letter_code
_entity_poly.pdbx_strand_id
1 'polypeptide(L)'
;MICYDREFPESARILMLKGAELILTPNACPMEINRLSQLRGRAYENMVAIATCNYPDSVPDCNGGSSVFDGVAYLPELETSRDTCILQADGSEGIFVAKLDLAKLRWYREHEVHGNAFRRPSKYRMLLDEIRQEPFIRKEYRG
;
A
#
# COMPACT_ATOMS: atom_id res chain seq x y z
N MET A 1 -1.07 7.68 5.54
CA MET A 1 -0.71 8.19 4.17
C MET A 1 -1.98 8.77 3.56
N ILE A 2 -1.91 9.81 2.77
CA ILE A 2 -3.10 10.47 2.22
C ILE A 2 -3.01 10.45 0.68
N CYS A 3 -4.05 9.88 0.05
CA CYS A 3 -4.28 9.92 -1.39
C CYS A 3 -2.99 9.74 -2.23
N TYR A 4 -2.44 10.82 -2.78
CA TYR A 4 -1.27 10.83 -3.66
C TYR A 4 0.01 10.28 -3.03
N ASP A 5 0.16 10.32 -1.68
CA ASP A 5 1.32 9.73 -1.00
C ASP A 5 1.53 8.25 -1.33
N ARG A 6 0.45 7.51 -1.62
CA ARG A 6 0.52 6.08 -1.96
C ARG A 6 1.18 5.78 -3.30
N GLU A 7 1.26 6.76 -4.19
CA GLU A 7 1.95 6.60 -5.49
C GLU A 7 3.46 6.36 -5.29
N PHE A 8 4.02 6.82 -4.16
CA PHE A 8 5.44 6.70 -3.84
C PHE A 8 5.70 5.54 -2.88
N PRO A 9 6.54 4.56 -3.26
CA PRO A 9 6.82 3.38 -2.43
C PRO A 9 7.47 3.74 -1.09
N GLU A 10 8.21 4.82 -1.02
CA GLU A 10 8.89 5.28 0.17
C GLU A 10 7.91 5.59 1.31
N SER A 11 6.73 6.14 1.01
CA SER A 11 5.73 6.50 2.01
C SER A 11 5.29 5.30 2.85
N ALA A 12 4.91 4.21 2.20
CA ALA A 12 4.51 2.98 2.89
C ALA A 12 5.71 2.32 3.60
N ARG A 13 6.90 2.36 2.97
CA ARG A 13 8.13 1.82 3.57
C ARG A 13 8.52 2.55 4.85
N ILE A 14 8.43 3.86 4.87
CA ILE A 14 8.72 4.67 6.08
C ILE A 14 7.74 4.34 7.19
N LEU A 15 6.44 4.22 6.90
CA LEU A 15 5.43 3.86 7.89
C LEU A 15 5.70 2.47 8.49
N MET A 16 6.03 1.49 7.64
CA MET A 16 6.41 0.15 8.10
C MET A 16 7.64 0.18 9.00
N LEU A 17 8.68 0.94 8.62
CA LEU A 17 9.90 1.09 9.44
C LEU A 17 9.64 1.79 10.78
N LYS A 18 8.60 2.61 10.87
CA LYS A 18 8.11 3.21 12.11
C LYS A 18 7.22 2.27 12.92
N GLY A 19 7.03 1.04 12.48
CA GLY A 19 6.29 0.01 13.20
C GLY A 19 4.80 -0.11 12.82
N ALA A 20 4.34 0.57 11.76
CA ALA A 20 2.95 0.43 11.33
C ALA A 20 2.63 -1.03 10.99
N GLU A 21 1.49 -1.50 11.48
CA GLU A 21 0.88 -2.78 11.13
C GLU A 21 -0.30 -2.59 10.19
N LEU A 22 -0.99 -1.45 10.31
CA LEU A 22 -2.09 -1.01 9.46
C LEU A 22 -1.82 0.42 8.99
N ILE A 23 -1.91 0.63 7.67
CA ILE A 23 -1.82 1.95 7.04
C ILE A 23 -3.22 2.32 6.54
N LEU A 24 -3.76 3.41 7.06
CA LEU A 24 -5.01 3.99 6.56
C LEU A 24 -4.68 5.00 5.46
N THR A 25 -5.44 4.92 4.35
CA THR A 25 -5.23 5.77 3.18
C THR A 25 -6.56 6.37 2.72
N PRO A 26 -6.99 7.51 3.28
CA PRO A 26 -8.09 8.27 2.72
C PRO A 26 -7.72 8.74 1.30
N ASN A 27 -8.70 8.67 0.40
CA ASN A 27 -8.45 8.80 -1.03
C ASN A 27 -9.58 9.57 -1.72
N ALA A 28 -9.29 10.25 -2.80
CA ALA A 28 -10.25 10.94 -3.65
C ALA A 28 -9.71 10.94 -5.09
N CYS A 29 -9.91 9.83 -5.81
CA CYS A 29 -9.47 9.69 -7.19
C CYS A 29 -10.11 8.45 -7.84
N PRO A 30 -10.03 8.30 -9.17
CA PRO A 30 -10.38 7.05 -9.81
C PRO A 30 -9.45 5.92 -9.33
N MET A 31 -10.02 4.86 -8.77
CA MET A 31 -9.29 3.65 -8.41
C MET A 31 -9.35 2.66 -9.58
N GLU A 32 -8.23 2.42 -10.21
CA GLU A 32 -8.10 1.55 -11.38
C GLU A 32 -7.00 0.50 -11.15
N ILE A 33 -6.79 -0.37 -12.13
CA ILE A 33 -5.94 -1.56 -11.97
C ILE A 33 -4.53 -1.25 -11.45
N ASN A 34 -3.89 -0.16 -11.91
CA ASN A 34 -2.53 0.17 -11.49
C ASN A 34 -2.51 0.65 -10.04
N ARG A 35 -3.45 1.49 -9.62
CA ARG A 35 -3.56 2.00 -8.26
C ARG A 35 -3.92 0.90 -7.25
N LEU A 36 -4.83 -0.01 -7.62
CA LEU A 36 -5.12 -1.19 -6.81
C LEU A 36 -3.92 -2.13 -6.73
N SER A 37 -3.17 -2.29 -7.83
CA SER A 37 -1.94 -3.10 -7.85
C SER A 37 -0.82 -2.47 -7.03
N GLN A 38 -0.69 -1.14 -7.03
CA GLN A 38 0.23 -0.45 -6.13
C GLN A 38 -0.08 -0.76 -4.66
N LEU A 39 -1.34 -0.63 -4.23
CA LEU A 39 -1.74 -0.93 -2.84
C LEU A 39 -1.45 -2.38 -2.47
N ARG A 40 -1.78 -3.32 -3.37
CA ARG A 40 -1.45 -4.74 -3.21
C ARG A 40 0.07 -4.94 -3.06
N GLY A 41 0.86 -4.30 -3.94
CA GLY A 41 2.33 -4.34 -3.87
C GLY A 41 2.87 -3.75 -2.56
N ARG A 42 2.34 -2.59 -2.12
CA ARG A 42 2.74 -1.97 -0.85
C ARG A 42 2.43 -2.85 0.35
N ALA A 43 1.25 -3.48 0.39
CA ALA A 43 0.89 -4.43 1.45
C ALA A 43 1.84 -5.64 1.46
N TYR A 44 2.10 -6.21 0.30
CA TYR A 44 2.96 -7.38 0.12
C TYR A 44 4.41 -7.10 0.51
N GLU A 45 5.05 -6.11 -0.11
CA GLU A 45 6.49 -5.82 0.07
C GLU A 45 6.86 -5.31 1.47
N ASN A 46 5.88 -4.76 2.20
CA ASN A 46 6.06 -4.22 3.55
C ASN A 46 5.51 -5.13 4.64
N MET A 47 4.79 -6.19 4.29
CA MET A 47 4.06 -7.04 5.25
C MET A 47 3.24 -6.20 6.23
N VAL A 48 2.37 -5.34 5.68
CA VAL A 48 1.46 -4.47 6.44
C VAL A 48 0.06 -4.58 5.87
N ALA A 49 -0.94 -4.41 6.71
CA ALA A 49 -2.29 -4.20 6.21
C ALA A 49 -2.43 -2.77 5.67
N ILE A 50 -3.17 -2.61 4.57
CA ILE A 50 -3.51 -1.30 4.01
C ILE A 50 -5.02 -1.24 3.80
N ALA A 51 -5.66 -0.19 4.33
CA ALA A 51 -7.07 0.07 4.11
C ALA A 51 -7.25 1.44 3.45
N THR A 52 -7.89 1.46 2.28
CA THR A 52 -8.25 2.70 1.58
C THR A 52 -9.74 2.97 1.73
N CYS A 53 -10.08 4.24 1.86
CA CYS A 53 -11.43 4.73 1.76
C CYS A 53 -11.48 5.77 0.64
N ASN A 54 -12.29 5.52 -0.38
CA ASN A 54 -12.46 6.41 -1.54
C ASN A 54 -13.91 6.88 -1.64
N TYR A 55 -14.14 8.00 -2.30
CA TYR A 55 -15.47 8.47 -2.59
C TYR A 55 -16.18 7.56 -3.60
N PRO A 56 -17.53 7.44 -3.52
CA PRO A 56 -18.32 6.65 -4.45
C PRO A 56 -18.33 7.24 -5.87
N ASP A 57 -18.87 6.50 -6.82
CA ASP A 57 -18.96 6.89 -8.24
C ASP A 57 -19.93 8.07 -8.49
N SER A 58 -20.77 8.40 -7.52
CA SER A 58 -21.61 9.61 -7.53
C SER A 58 -20.82 10.91 -7.33
N VAL A 59 -19.55 10.84 -6.89
CA VAL A 59 -18.66 11.99 -6.74
C VAL A 59 -17.80 12.15 -7.99
N PRO A 60 -17.73 13.36 -8.60
CA PRO A 60 -16.89 13.59 -9.79
C PRO A 60 -15.44 13.12 -9.58
N ASP A 61 -14.88 12.52 -10.61
CA ASP A 61 -13.51 12.00 -10.63
C ASP A 61 -13.22 10.88 -9.60
N CYS A 62 -14.27 10.26 -9.03
CA CYS A 62 -14.18 9.11 -8.16
C CYS A 62 -15.00 7.93 -8.71
N ASN A 63 -14.70 6.72 -8.28
CA ASN A 63 -15.39 5.51 -8.76
C ASN A 63 -15.51 4.42 -7.67
N GLY A 64 -15.49 4.81 -6.40
CA GLY A 64 -15.46 3.83 -5.32
C GLY A 64 -14.14 3.08 -5.25
N GLY A 65 -14.19 1.76 -5.17
CA GLY A 65 -12.98 0.92 -5.13
C GLY A 65 -12.24 0.99 -3.79
N SER A 66 -12.91 1.39 -2.70
CA SER A 66 -12.39 1.25 -1.35
C SER A 66 -11.92 -0.18 -1.13
N SER A 67 -10.75 -0.39 -0.53
CA SER A 67 -10.15 -1.72 -0.50
C SER A 67 -9.34 -1.97 0.77
N VAL A 68 -9.23 -3.24 1.15
CA VAL A 68 -8.39 -3.68 2.27
C VAL A 68 -7.51 -4.83 1.80
N PHE A 69 -6.22 -4.68 2.05
CA PHE A 69 -5.18 -5.68 1.83
C PHE A 69 -4.58 -6.04 3.19
N ASP A 70 -4.44 -7.33 3.51
CA ASP A 70 -3.96 -7.78 4.83
C ASP A 70 -2.43 -7.99 4.92
N GLY A 71 -1.74 -7.92 3.78
CA GLY A 71 -0.28 -8.05 3.73
C GLY A 71 0.27 -9.46 3.93
N VAL A 72 -0.57 -10.47 4.12
CA VAL A 72 -0.16 -11.87 4.34
C VAL A 72 -0.30 -12.65 3.03
N ALA A 73 0.79 -12.97 2.37
CA ALA A 73 0.78 -13.63 1.07
C ALA A 73 1.08 -15.13 1.13
N TYR A 74 1.98 -15.55 1.99
CA TYR A 74 2.37 -16.96 2.12
C TYR A 74 1.89 -17.51 3.46
N LEU A 75 1.37 -18.71 3.45
CA LEU A 75 0.95 -19.45 4.63
C LEU A 75 1.45 -20.88 4.50
N PRO A 76 1.80 -21.55 5.61
CA PRO A 76 2.37 -22.90 5.56
C PRO A 76 1.49 -23.93 4.84
N GLU A 77 0.18 -23.73 4.86
CA GLU A 77 -0.81 -24.60 4.24
C GLU A 77 -1.02 -24.35 2.73
N LEU A 78 -0.38 -23.32 2.16
CA LEU A 78 -0.53 -22.96 0.74
C LEU A 78 0.68 -23.41 -0.07
N GLU A 79 0.44 -23.96 -1.26
CA GLU A 79 1.51 -24.30 -2.22
C GLU A 79 2.10 -23.06 -2.88
N THR A 80 1.31 -21.98 -2.99
CA THR A 80 1.70 -20.71 -3.62
C THR A 80 1.22 -19.53 -2.79
N SER A 81 1.61 -18.33 -3.19
CA SER A 81 1.09 -17.11 -2.54
C SER A 81 -0.40 -16.91 -2.86
N ARG A 82 -1.12 -16.32 -1.91
CA ARG A 82 -2.50 -15.88 -2.09
C ARG A 82 -2.56 -14.38 -2.41
N ASP A 83 -3.69 -13.93 -2.95
CA ASP A 83 -3.98 -12.50 -3.03
C ASP A 83 -4.16 -11.93 -1.61
N THR A 84 -3.48 -10.82 -1.33
CA THR A 84 -3.61 -10.11 -0.06
C THR A 84 -4.87 -9.25 0.03
N CYS A 85 -5.63 -9.08 -1.07
CA CYS A 85 -6.90 -8.37 -1.08
C CYS A 85 -7.97 -9.17 -0.35
N ILE A 86 -8.49 -8.61 0.75
CA ILE A 86 -9.55 -9.24 1.54
C ILE A 86 -10.89 -8.52 1.40
N LEU A 87 -10.88 -7.31 0.86
CA LEU A 87 -12.07 -6.54 0.52
C LEU A 87 -11.76 -5.59 -0.63
N GLN A 88 -12.65 -5.53 -1.60
CA GLN A 88 -12.71 -4.47 -2.60
C GLN A 88 -14.19 -4.11 -2.81
N ALA A 89 -14.53 -2.88 -2.44
CA ALA A 89 -15.87 -2.33 -2.64
C ALA A 89 -16.11 -1.98 -4.11
N ASP A 90 -17.36 -1.95 -4.49
CA ASP A 90 -17.82 -1.42 -5.77
C ASP A 90 -17.83 0.12 -5.79
N GLY A 91 -18.54 0.73 -6.74
CA GLY A 91 -18.70 2.18 -6.87
C GLY A 91 -19.72 2.79 -5.91
N SER A 92 -20.55 2.02 -5.23
CA SER A 92 -21.65 2.51 -4.42
C SER A 92 -21.19 3.17 -3.12
N GLU A 93 -22.00 4.10 -2.62
CA GLU A 93 -21.85 4.62 -1.27
C GLU A 93 -22.27 3.55 -0.24
N GLY A 94 -21.45 3.34 0.79
CA GLY A 94 -21.76 2.35 1.80
C GLY A 94 -20.72 2.21 2.90
N ILE A 95 -21.05 1.36 3.88
CA ILE A 95 -20.14 0.94 4.94
C ILE A 95 -19.69 -0.48 4.64
N PHE A 96 -18.39 -0.67 4.45
CA PHE A 96 -17.80 -1.96 4.15
C PHE A 96 -16.94 -2.40 5.33
N VAL A 97 -17.13 -3.62 5.82
CA VAL A 97 -16.45 -4.14 7.00
C VAL A 97 -15.48 -5.24 6.61
N ALA A 98 -14.22 -5.07 6.95
CA ALA A 98 -13.19 -6.09 6.79
C ALA A 98 -12.63 -6.52 8.16
N LYS A 99 -12.31 -7.80 8.31
CA LYS A 99 -11.64 -8.35 9.49
C LYS A 99 -10.16 -8.53 9.21
N LEU A 100 -9.31 -7.87 9.99
CA LEU A 100 -7.86 -8.03 9.98
C LEU A 100 -7.41 -8.91 11.14
N ASP A 101 -6.62 -9.94 10.84
CA ASP A 101 -5.96 -10.78 11.84
C ASP A 101 -4.54 -10.26 12.07
N LEU A 102 -4.39 -9.36 13.04
CA LEU A 102 -3.09 -8.77 13.38
C LEU A 102 -2.14 -9.79 14.03
N ALA A 103 -2.66 -10.81 14.71
CA ALA A 103 -1.82 -11.86 15.27
C ALA A 103 -1.16 -12.69 14.14
N LYS A 104 -1.94 -13.05 13.11
CA LYS A 104 -1.43 -13.69 11.90
C LYS A 104 -0.41 -12.81 11.17
N LEU A 105 -0.69 -11.51 11.03
CA LEU A 105 0.24 -10.57 10.39
C LEU A 105 1.58 -10.50 11.15
N ARG A 106 1.55 -10.45 12.48
CA ARG A 106 2.77 -10.44 13.32
C ARG A 106 3.57 -11.72 13.15
N TRP A 107 2.89 -12.87 13.23
CA TRP A 107 3.53 -14.17 12.97
C TRP A 107 4.19 -14.20 11.58
N TYR A 108 3.48 -13.74 10.54
CA TYR A 108 3.98 -13.67 9.17
C TYR A 108 5.24 -12.80 9.08
N ARG A 109 5.26 -11.65 9.73
CA ARG A 109 6.41 -10.72 9.76
C ARG A 109 7.66 -11.32 10.43
N GLU A 110 7.47 -12.25 11.35
CA GLU A 110 8.57 -12.94 12.05
C GLU A 110 9.18 -14.07 11.21
N HIS A 111 8.43 -14.63 10.26
CA HIS A 111 8.83 -15.83 9.52
C HIS A 111 9.18 -15.57 8.06
N GLU A 112 8.71 -14.47 7.48
CA GLU A 112 8.93 -14.15 6.07
C GLU A 112 10.08 -13.18 5.84
N VAL A 113 10.57 -13.17 4.59
CA VAL A 113 11.81 -12.48 4.18
C VAL A 113 11.60 -11.04 3.71
N HIS A 114 10.36 -10.60 3.56
CA HIS A 114 10.02 -9.27 3.08
C HIS A 114 10.16 -8.17 4.17
N GLY A 115 9.64 -7.01 3.90
CA GLY A 115 9.67 -5.89 4.85
C GLY A 115 11.09 -5.38 5.10
N ASN A 116 11.62 -5.61 6.30
CA ASN A 116 12.91 -5.08 6.72
C ASN A 116 14.01 -6.16 6.90
N ALA A 117 13.66 -7.44 6.83
CA ALA A 117 14.56 -8.55 7.22
C ALA A 117 15.90 -8.54 6.48
N PHE A 118 15.89 -8.39 5.16
CA PHE A 118 17.08 -8.45 4.32
C PHE A 118 17.37 -7.17 3.54
N ARG A 119 16.84 -6.03 3.99
CA ARG A 119 17.14 -4.75 3.38
C ARG A 119 18.63 -4.41 3.50
N ARG A 120 19.12 -3.68 2.49
CA ARG A 120 20.52 -3.21 2.44
C ARG A 120 20.57 -1.67 2.46
N PRO A 121 20.24 -1.00 3.59
CA PRO A 121 20.13 0.46 3.66
C PRO A 121 21.36 1.22 3.16
N SER A 122 22.57 0.66 3.36
CA SER A 122 23.81 1.26 2.87
C SER A 122 23.88 1.39 1.34
N LYS A 123 23.06 0.62 0.59
CA LYS A 123 22.98 0.67 -0.87
C LYS A 123 21.91 1.66 -1.39
N TYR A 124 21.07 2.20 -0.50
CA TYR A 124 19.93 3.03 -0.86
C TYR A 124 20.16 4.54 -0.64
N ARG A 125 21.41 4.96 -0.41
CA ARG A 125 21.74 6.38 -0.13
C ARG A 125 21.25 7.31 -1.23
N MET A 126 21.29 6.86 -2.48
CA MET A 126 20.80 7.63 -3.63
C MET A 126 19.34 8.07 -3.49
N LEU A 127 18.50 7.34 -2.74
CA LEU A 127 17.11 7.74 -2.48
C LEU A 127 16.98 8.99 -1.60
N LEU A 128 18.06 9.39 -0.94
CA LEU A 128 18.10 10.60 -0.10
C LEU A 128 18.67 11.81 -0.85
N ASP A 129 19.21 11.60 -2.03
CA ASP A 129 19.79 12.66 -2.84
C ASP A 129 18.71 13.34 -3.69
N GLU A 130 18.74 14.66 -3.78
CA GLU A 130 17.83 15.42 -4.65
C GLU A 130 18.30 15.35 -6.12
N ILE A 131 18.27 14.13 -6.68
CA ILE A 131 18.66 13.91 -8.07
C ILE A 131 17.49 14.28 -8.98
N ARG A 132 17.71 15.29 -9.81
CA ARG A 132 16.77 15.71 -10.85
C ARG A 132 17.47 15.64 -12.20
N GLN A 133 16.90 14.86 -13.09
CA GLN A 133 17.42 14.68 -14.44
C GLN A 133 16.29 14.46 -15.43
N GLU A 134 16.54 14.76 -16.69
CA GLU A 134 15.58 14.48 -17.76
C GLU A 134 15.20 12.98 -17.81
N PRO A 135 13.93 12.65 -18.10
CA PRO A 135 12.82 13.55 -18.47
C PRO A 135 11.97 14.04 -17.28
N PHE A 136 12.44 13.90 -16.02
CA PHE A 136 11.67 14.16 -14.80
C PHE A 136 11.79 15.61 -14.28
N ILE A 137 12.45 16.49 -15.02
CA ILE A 137 12.50 17.93 -14.71
C ILE A 137 11.15 18.56 -15.08
N ARG A 138 10.52 19.23 -14.13
CA ARG A 138 9.26 19.95 -14.31
C ARG A 138 9.42 21.42 -13.92
N LYS A 139 8.87 22.34 -14.74
CA LYS A 139 8.96 23.80 -14.50
C LYS A 139 8.19 24.22 -13.25
N GLU A 140 7.09 23.54 -12.96
CA GLU A 140 6.22 23.77 -11.81
C GLU A 140 6.68 23.07 -10.52
N TYR A 141 7.83 22.44 -10.54
CA TYR A 141 8.37 21.79 -9.35
C TYR A 141 8.65 22.83 -8.25
N ARG A 142 7.93 22.68 -7.15
CA ARG A 142 8.15 23.44 -5.92
C ARG A 142 8.81 22.50 -4.92
N GLY A 143 10.11 22.70 -4.74
CA GLY A 143 10.93 21.98 -3.76
C GLY A 143 10.56 22.31 -2.34
#